data_397b2ea256942fcd3cb1d3529049179f
#
_entry.id   397b2ea256942fcd3cb1d3529049179f
#
_cell.length_a   1.000
_cell.length_b   1.000
_cell.length_c   1.000
_cell.angle_alpha   90.00
_cell.angle_beta   90.00
_cell.angle_gamma   90.00
#
_symmetry.space_group_name_H-M   'P 1'
#
loop_
_entity.id
_entity.type
_entity.pdbx_description
1 polymer ?
#
loop_
_entity_poly.entity_id
_entity_poly.type
_entity_poly.pdbx_seq_one_letter_code
_entity_poly.pdbx_strand_id
1 'polypeptide(L)'
;MTQARFQRVLGRLVTDRDFRARLGHGAAGPRSGLSAIERRRLMAIAAAPGLALTARLIDSFRLGKLITLLPLTRALLGPVRFAREAEAYCAKVPPISFYLADEALAFCDHLRAACRRPYLAEVMGYERAMIELKRPRPDGAQRPSQRVVFEHDPGLVLPLLARGERPRAVPRRRHVAIGFLGADGVDWRIEAAGPAPRRASRQER
;
A
#
# COMPACT_ATOMS: atom_id res chain seq x y z
N MET A 1 34.67 3.43 -11.15
CA MET A 1 33.22 3.30 -11.37
C MET A 1 32.56 2.71 -10.16
N THR A 2 31.44 3.24 -9.77
CA THR A 2 30.90 2.98 -8.46
C THR A 2 30.03 1.71 -8.47
N GLN A 3 30.42 0.74 -7.66
CA GLN A 3 29.67 -0.45 -7.28
C GLN A 3 28.14 -0.16 -7.08
N ALA A 4 27.84 1.05 -6.59
CA ALA A 4 26.48 1.53 -6.41
C ALA A 4 25.63 1.56 -7.70
N ARG A 5 26.24 1.76 -8.87
CA ARG A 5 25.52 1.79 -10.14
C ARG A 5 25.15 0.38 -10.62
N PHE A 6 26.08 -0.55 -10.51
CA PHE A 6 25.83 -1.96 -10.79
C PHE A 6 24.73 -2.50 -9.87
N GLN A 7 24.81 -2.22 -8.56
CA GLN A 7 23.79 -2.63 -7.59
C GLN A 7 22.41 -2.03 -7.89
N ARG A 8 22.35 -0.76 -8.31
CA ARG A 8 21.06 -0.12 -8.69
C ARG A 8 20.43 -0.81 -9.90
N VAL A 9 21.22 -1.16 -10.92
CA VAL A 9 20.72 -1.88 -12.10
C VAL A 9 20.32 -3.31 -11.73
N LEU A 10 21.07 -3.97 -10.87
CA LEU A 10 20.74 -5.29 -10.35
C LEU A 10 19.42 -5.25 -9.54
N GLY A 11 19.27 -4.27 -8.66
CA GLY A 11 18.02 -4.06 -7.93
C GLY A 11 16.82 -3.88 -8.88
N ARG A 12 17.01 -3.09 -9.93
CA ARG A 12 15.99 -2.91 -10.96
C ARG A 12 15.66 -4.20 -11.72
N LEU A 13 16.64 -5.04 -12.00
CA LEU A 13 16.41 -6.35 -12.62
C LEU A 13 15.51 -7.25 -11.78
N VAL A 14 15.63 -7.17 -10.47
CA VAL A 14 14.80 -7.95 -9.54
C VAL A 14 13.38 -7.41 -9.46
N THR A 15 13.21 -6.08 -9.45
CA THR A 15 11.94 -5.43 -9.11
C THR A 15 11.13 -4.92 -10.30
N ASP A 16 11.76 -4.71 -11.46
CA ASP A 16 11.11 -4.21 -12.68
C ASP A 16 10.99 -5.35 -13.70
N ARG A 17 9.77 -5.91 -13.80
CA ARG A 17 9.45 -7.03 -14.68
C ARG A 17 9.74 -6.72 -16.15
N ASP A 18 9.38 -5.53 -16.61
CA ASP A 18 9.54 -5.13 -18.01
C ASP A 18 11.01 -4.87 -18.33
N PHE A 19 11.74 -4.26 -17.40
CA PHE A 19 13.17 -4.08 -17.56
C PHE A 19 13.90 -5.42 -17.64
N ARG A 20 13.57 -6.38 -16.78
CA ARG A 20 14.11 -7.73 -16.79
C ARG A 20 13.80 -8.45 -18.09
N ALA A 21 12.57 -8.42 -18.57
CA ALA A 21 12.15 -9.04 -19.82
C ALA A 21 12.95 -8.46 -21.01
N ARG A 22 13.03 -7.15 -21.13
CA ARG A 22 13.80 -6.49 -22.19
C ARG A 22 15.28 -6.90 -22.19
N LEU A 23 15.89 -6.93 -21.02
CA LEU A 23 17.31 -7.27 -20.91
C LEU A 23 17.55 -8.76 -21.19
N GLY A 24 16.66 -9.66 -20.74
CA GLY A 24 16.71 -11.09 -21.02
C GLY A 24 16.56 -11.44 -22.50
N HIS A 25 15.85 -10.60 -23.28
CA HIS A 25 15.72 -10.76 -24.74
C HIS A 25 16.82 -10.04 -25.53
N GLY A 26 17.93 -9.66 -24.91
CA GLY A 26 19.07 -9.07 -25.59
C GLY A 26 18.93 -7.59 -25.94
N ALA A 27 17.90 -6.90 -25.43
CA ALA A 27 17.81 -5.47 -25.59
C ALA A 27 19.02 -4.79 -24.94
N ALA A 28 19.55 -3.75 -25.62
CA ALA A 28 20.69 -3.01 -25.11
C ALA A 28 20.39 -2.48 -23.69
N GLY A 29 21.06 -3.03 -22.70
CA GLY A 29 20.99 -2.53 -21.33
C GLY A 29 21.45 -1.08 -21.22
N PRO A 30 21.36 -0.46 -20.02
CA PRO A 30 21.78 0.92 -19.83
C PRO A 30 23.23 1.09 -20.27
N ARG A 31 23.41 1.77 -21.42
CA ARG A 31 24.72 1.93 -22.08
C ARG A 31 25.67 2.84 -21.30
N SER A 32 25.15 3.75 -20.50
CA SER A 32 25.94 4.75 -19.82
C SER A 32 26.49 4.25 -18.47
N GLY A 33 27.80 4.16 -18.36
CA GLY A 33 28.52 4.04 -17.10
C GLY A 33 28.69 2.62 -16.52
N LEU A 34 28.40 1.56 -17.28
CA LEU A 34 28.75 0.17 -16.96
C LEU A 34 29.87 -0.32 -17.90
N SER A 35 30.83 -1.03 -17.37
CA SER A 35 31.86 -1.71 -18.17
C SER A 35 31.25 -2.84 -19.02
N ALA A 36 31.98 -3.29 -20.04
CA ALA A 36 31.57 -4.42 -20.86
C ALA A 36 31.38 -5.71 -20.02
N ILE A 37 32.22 -5.91 -19.02
CA ILE A 37 32.16 -7.06 -18.12
C ILE A 37 30.89 -6.97 -17.25
N GLU A 38 30.60 -5.81 -16.68
CA GLU A 38 29.39 -5.60 -15.85
C GLU A 38 28.11 -5.81 -16.66
N ARG A 39 28.06 -5.30 -17.90
CA ARG A 39 26.91 -5.53 -18.80
C ARG A 39 26.71 -7.01 -19.09
N ARG A 40 27.80 -7.74 -19.43
CA ARG A 40 27.75 -9.19 -19.68
C ARG A 40 27.22 -9.95 -18.45
N ARG A 41 27.68 -9.60 -17.25
CA ARG A 41 27.20 -10.19 -15.99
C ARG A 41 25.73 -9.91 -15.75
N LEU A 42 25.27 -8.69 -15.97
CA LEU A 42 23.84 -8.34 -15.82
C LEU A 42 22.95 -9.07 -16.82
N MET A 43 23.40 -9.24 -18.06
CA MET A 43 22.66 -10.04 -19.06
C MET A 43 22.58 -11.53 -18.66
N ALA A 44 23.67 -12.11 -18.18
CA ALA A 44 23.68 -13.48 -17.69
C ALA A 44 22.74 -13.66 -16.48
N ILE A 45 22.73 -12.70 -15.54
CA ILE A 45 21.81 -12.70 -14.41
C ILE A 45 20.35 -12.56 -14.89
N ALA A 46 20.09 -11.66 -15.85
CA ALA A 46 18.74 -11.46 -16.39
C ALA A 46 18.16 -12.71 -17.06
N ALA A 47 19.02 -13.51 -17.69
CA ALA A 47 18.65 -14.77 -18.34
C ALA A 47 18.55 -15.96 -17.35
N ALA A 48 19.03 -15.80 -16.12
CA ALA A 48 19.04 -16.90 -15.15
C ALA A 48 17.64 -17.23 -14.64
N PRO A 49 17.19 -18.51 -14.66
CA PRO A 49 15.86 -18.90 -14.17
C PRO A 49 15.61 -18.53 -12.73
N GLY A 50 16.65 -18.57 -11.89
CA GLY A 50 16.59 -18.18 -10.48
C GLY A 50 16.17 -16.73 -10.25
N LEU A 51 16.49 -15.80 -11.15
CA LEU A 51 16.08 -14.42 -11.03
C LEU A 51 14.55 -14.25 -11.15
N ALA A 52 13.93 -14.99 -12.07
CA ALA A 52 12.47 -14.97 -12.24
C ALA A 52 11.76 -15.55 -11.02
N LEU A 53 12.32 -16.59 -10.39
CA LEU A 53 11.82 -17.14 -9.14
C LEU A 53 11.94 -16.14 -7.99
N THR A 54 13.12 -15.53 -7.82
CA THR A 54 13.36 -14.49 -6.80
C THR A 54 12.37 -13.34 -6.93
N ALA A 55 12.14 -12.84 -8.14
CA ALA A 55 11.18 -11.77 -8.38
C ALA A 55 9.75 -12.16 -7.99
N ARG A 56 9.31 -13.39 -8.33
CA ARG A 56 7.99 -13.90 -7.91
C ARG A 56 7.87 -14.01 -6.39
N LEU A 57 8.92 -14.46 -5.71
CA LEU A 57 8.93 -14.51 -4.25
C LEU A 57 8.80 -13.13 -3.62
N ILE A 58 9.49 -12.13 -4.18
CA ILE A 58 9.36 -10.74 -3.71
C ILE A 58 7.94 -10.22 -3.91
N ASP A 59 7.34 -10.43 -5.09
CA ASP A 59 5.96 -10.01 -5.37
C ASP A 59 4.96 -10.71 -4.44
N SER A 60 5.12 -12.02 -4.21
CA SER A 60 4.29 -12.79 -3.28
C SER A 60 4.44 -12.29 -1.84
N PHE A 61 5.65 -11.97 -1.43
CA PHE A 61 5.92 -11.42 -0.09
C PHE A 61 5.29 -10.03 0.08
N ARG A 62 5.39 -9.16 -0.94
CA ARG A 62 4.73 -7.85 -0.95
C ARG A 62 3.21 -8.00 -0.85
N LEU A 63 2.61 -8.88 -1.65
CA LEU A 63 1.18 -9.18 -1.57
C LEU A 63 0.79 -9.69 -0.18
N GLY A 64 1.57 -10.61 0.40
CA GLY A 64 1.34 -11.13 1.75
C GLY A 64 1.32 -10.03 2.81
N LYS A 65 2.26 -9.07 2.73
CA LYS A 65 2.27 -7.87 3.60
C LYS A 65 0.97 -7.07 3.50
N LEU A 66 0.52 -6.79 2.27
CA LEU A 66 -0.69 -6.02 2.03
C LEU A 66 -1.94 -6.73 2.56
N ILE A 67 -2.02 -8.05 2.38
CA ILE A 67 -3.11 -8.89 2.92
C ILE A 67 -3.16 -8.82 4.45
N THR A 68 -2.01 -8.87 5.10
CA THR A 68 -1.90 -8.85 6.57
C THR A 68 -2.30 -7.50 7.16
N LEU A 69 -1.88 -6.40 6.51
CA LEU A 69 -2.09 -5.05 7.05
C LEU A 69 -3.39 -4.39 6.62
N LEU A 70 -4.02 -4.88 5.54
CA LEU A 70 -5.23 -4.29 4.95
C LEU A 70 -6.35 -5.33 4.78
N PRO A 71 -6.69 -6.11 5.83
CA PRO A 71 -7.67 -7.18 5.74
C PRO A 71 -9.08 -6.69 5.41
N LEU A 72 -9.49 -5.54 5.94
CA LEU A 72 -10.83 -4.97 5.69
C LEU A 72 -10.94 -4.38 4.28
N THR A 73 -9.90 -3.72 3.81
CA THR A 73 -9.80 -3.25 2.41
C THR A 73 -9.86 -4.44 1.45
N ARG A 74 -9.15 -5.54 1.77
CA ARG A 74 -9.23 -6.79 1.00
C ARG A 74 -10.63 -7.40 1.00
N ALA A 75 -11.31 -7.45 2.14
CA ALA A 75 -12.69 -7.93 2.25
C ALA A 75 -13.66 -7.08 1.41
N LEU A 76 -13.50 -5.75 1.45
CA LEU A 76 -14.31 -4.81 0.69
C LEU A 76 -14.13 -4.95 -0.83
N LEU A 77 -12.90 -5.03 -1.31
CA LEU A 77 -12.59 -5.18 -2.74
C LEU A 77 -12.87 -6.59 -3.26
N GLY A 78 -12.70 -7.58 -2.40
CA GLY A 78 -12.64 -9.00 -2.72
C GLY A 78 -11.24 -9.44 -3.14
N PRO A 79 -10.89 -10.73 -2.91
CA PRO A 79 -9.53 -11.22 -3.06
C PRO A 79 -8.95 -11.04 -4.47
N VAL A 80 -9.75 -11.30 -5.51
CA VAL A 80 -9.31 -11.20 -6.91
C VAL A 80 -8.97 -9.76 -7.30
N ARG A 81 -9.85 -8.81 -6.96
CA ARG A 81 -9.60 -7.40 -7.27
C ARG A 81 -8.45 -6.83 -6.45
N PHE A 82 -8.39 -7.16 -5.16
CA PHE A 82 -7.29 -6.74 -4.30
C PHE A 82 -5.93 -7.20 -4.85
N ALA A 83 -5.82 -8.48 -5.25
CA ALA A 83 -4.59 -9.02 -5.85
C ALA A 83 -4.21 -8.30 -7.14
N ARG A 84 -5.18 -8.05 -8.04
CA ARG A 84 -4.94 -7.31 -9.28
C ARG A 84 -4.46 -5.88 -9.04
N GLU A 85 -5.03 -5.16 -8.08
CA GLU A 85 -4.58 -3.81 -7.72
C GLU A 85 -3.18 -3.84 -7.08
N ALA A 86 -2.88 -4.87 -6.28
CA ALA A 86 -1.56 -5.08 -5.70
C ALA A 86 -0.50 -5.39 -6.78
N GLU A 87 -0.82 -6.21 -7.76
CA GLU A 87 0.04 -6.47 -8.92
C GLU A 87 0.31 -5.19 -9.72
N ALA A 88 -0.74 -4.41 -10.01
CA ALA A 88 -0.61 -3.14 -10.71
C ALA A 88 0.24 -2.11 -9.94
N TYR A 89 0.13 -2.10 -8.62
CA TYR A 89 0.98 -1.31 -7.74
C TYR A 89 2.43 -1.78 -7.78
N CYS A 90 2.68 -3.07 -7.58
CA CYS A 90 4.03 -3.65 -7.58
C CYS A 90 4.76 -3.46 -8.91
N ALA A 91 4.03 -3.44 -10.03
CA ALA A 91 4.59 -3.18 -11.34
C ALA A 91 5.09 -1.73 -11.51
N LYS A 92 4.48 -0.77 -10.82
CA LYS A 92 4.82 0.66 -10.92
C LYS A 92 5.76 1.14 -9.84
N VAL A 93 5.64 0.56 -8.65
CA VAL A 93 6.35 1.01 -7.45
C VAL A 93 7.33 -0.08 -7.00
N PRO A 94 8.64 0.15 -7.11
CA PRO A 94 9.63 -0.79 -6.58
C PRO A 94 9.47 -0.92 -5.05
N PRO A 95 9.99 -1.99 -4.43
CA PRO A 95 10.02 -2.11 -2.98
C PRO A 95 10.72 -0.89 -2.35
N ILE A 96 10.01 -0.17 -1.49
CA ILE A 96 10.50 1.08 -0.88
C ILE A 96 11.11 0.86 0.50
N SER A 97 10.68 -0.18 1.19
CA SER A 97 11.10 -0.45 2.57
C SER A 97 10.97 -1.93 2.90
N PHE A 98 11.82 -2.41 3.81
CA PHE A 98 11.62 -3.70 4.48
C PHE A 98 10.46 -3.67 5.48
N TYR A 99 10.09 -2.49 5.96
CA TYR A 99 8.98 -2.34 6.90
C TYR A 99 7.64 -2.53 6.20
N LEU A 100 6.83 -3.39 6.80
CA LEU A 100 5.48 -3.72 6.32
C LEU A 100 4.58 -2.48 6.21
N ALA A 101 4.69 -1.58 7.17
CA ALA A 101 3.88 -0.38 7.27
C ALA A 101 4.03 0.54 6.05
N ASP A 102 5.26 0.84 5.63
CA ASP A 102 5.53 1.77 4.53
C ASP A 102 4.92 1.27 3.21
N GLU A 103 5.01 -0.03 2.95
CA GLU A 103 4.43 -0.67 1.77
C GLU A 103 2.90 -0.53 1.75
N ALA A 104 2.25 -0.79 2.90
CA ALA A 104 0.81 -0.71 3.01
C ALA A 104 0.28 0.72 2.86
N LEU A 105 0.99 1.71 3.43
CA LEU A 105 0.64 3.13 3.30
C LEU A 105 0.73 3.61 1.86
N ALA A 106 1.81 3.25 1.15
CA ALA A 106 1.99 3.58 -0.26
C ALA A 106 0.94 2.90 -1.16
N PHE A 107 0.56 1.66 -0.85
CA PHE A 107 -0.52 0.97 -1.55
C PHE A 107 -1.89 1.62 -1.31
N CYS A 108 -2.18 2.12 -0.12
CA CYS A 108 -3.40 2.90 0.14
C CYS A 108 -3.44 4.16 -0.74
N ASP A 109 -2.32 4.84 -0.95
CA ASP A 109 -2.25 6.01 -1.83
C ASP A 109 -2.48 5.63 -3.29
N HIS A 110 -1.94 4.49 -3.74
CA HIS A 110 -2.24 3.93 -5.05
C HIS A 110 -3.73 3.62 -5.22
N LEU A 111 -4.35 2.93 -4.27
CA LEU A 111 -5.78 2.59 -4.32
C LEU A 111 -6.67 3.84 -4.34
N ARG A 112 -6.31 4.90 -3.61
CA ARG A 112 -7.06 6.16 -3.59
C ARG A 112 -7.11 6.81 -4.97
N ALA A 113 -6.03 6.71 -5.73
CA ALA A 113 -5.95 7.23 -7.08
C ALA A 113 -6.66 6.34 -8.11
N ALA A 114 -6.57 5.02 -7.94
CA ALA A 114 -7.02 4.03 -8.94
C ALA A 114 -8.46 3.55 -8.76
N CYS A 115 -9.01 3.65 -7.54
CA CYS A 115 -10.24 2.96 -7.22
C CYS A 115 -11.25 3.85 -6.48
N ARG A 116 -12.43 4.04 -7.09
CA ARG A 116 -13.57 4.72 -6.44
C ARG A 116 -14.64 3.69 -6.11
N ARG A 117 -14.78 3.36 -4.83
CA ARG A 117 -15.83 2.48 -4.33
C ARG A 117 -16.45 3.05 -3.05
N PRO A 118 -17.74 2.81 -2.81
CA PRO A 118 -18.35 3.11 -1.51
C PRO A 118 -17.52 2.51 -0.37
N TYR A 119 -17.44 3.21 0.73
CA TYR A 119 -16.73 2.83 1.96
C TYR A 119 -15.20 2.72 1.85
N LEU A 120 -14.59 2.67 0.63
CA LEU A 120 -13.18 2.38 0.46
C LEU A 120 -12.27 3.42 1.15
N ALA A 121 -12.57 4.70 0.98
CA ALA A 121 -11.78 5.77 1.60
C ALA A 121 -11.81 5.71 3.13
N GLU A 122 -12.96 5.39 3.69
CA GLU A 122 -13.20 5.29 5.14
C GLU A 122 -12.47 4.08 5.73
N VAL A 123 -12.63 2.91 5.10
CA VAL A 123 -11.99 1.65 5.52
C VAL A 123 -10.47 1.76 5.41
N MET A 124 -9.94 2.28 4.30
CA MET A 124 -8.52 2.54 4.16
C MET A 124 -8.02 3.58 5.18
N GLY A 125 -8.81 4.61 5.45
CA GLY A 125 -8.49 5.62 6.46
C GLY A 125 -8.32 4.98 7.84
N TYR A 126 -9.21 4.08 8.21
CA TYR A 126 -9.15 3.32 9.45
C TYR A 126 -7.91 2.41 9.52
N GLU A 127 -7.67 1.60 8.48
CA GLU A 127 -6.52 0.69 8.46
C GLU A 127 -5.18 1.46 8.43
N ARG A 128 -5.10 2.59 7.71
CA ARG A 128 -3.94 3.49 7.76
C ARG A 128 -3.68 3.99 9.18
N ALA A 129 -4.74 4.47 9.85
CA ALA A 129 -4.63 4.96 11.22
C ALA A 129 -4.17 3.84 12.18
N MET A 130 -4.67 2.62 12.03
CA MET A 130 -4.21 1.45 12.78
C MET A 130 -2.71 1.16 12.57
N ILE A 131 -2.24 1.24 11.32
CA ILE A 131 -0.83 1.04 10.97
C ILE A 131 0.03 2.12 11.62
N GLU A 132 -0.36 3.38 11.51
CA GLU A 132 0.39 4.52 12.08
C GLU A 132 0.42 4.49 13.61
N LEU A 133 -0.67 4.08 14.26
CA LEU A 133 -0.73 3.96 15.72
C LEU A 133 0.19 2.86 16.24
N LYS A 134 0.29 1.73 15.51
CA LYS A 134 1.12 0.58 15.88
C LYS A 134 2.59 0.71 15.44
N ARG A 135 2.94 1.77 14.74
CA ARG A 135 4.31 1.97 14.25
C ARG A 135 5.26 2.14 15.44
N PRO A 136 6.39 1.39 15.46
CA PRO A 136 7.42 1.57 16.50
C PRO A 136 7.91 3.01 16.53
N ARG A 137 8.09 3.55 17.73
CA ARG A 137 8.56 4.91 17.97
C ARG A 137 9.72 4.90 18.96
N PRO A 138 10.59 5.91 18.92
CA PRO A 138 11.61 6.08 19.95
C PRO A 138 10.98 6.22 21.34
N ASP A 139 11.69 5.74 22.34
CA ASP A 139 11.28 5.87 23.75
C ASP A 139 11.09 7.35 24.11
N GLY A 140 10.04 7.64 24.88
CA GLY A 140 9.68 9.01 25.30
C GLY A 140 8.92 9.83 24.25
N ALA A 141 8.65 9.31 23.05
CA ALA A 141 7.81 10.00 22.07
C ALA A 141 6.36 10.10 22.57
N GLN A 142 5.73 11.25 22.30
CA GLN A 142 4.32 11.46 22.62
C GLN A 142 3.45 10.36 21.99
N ARG A 143 2.49 9.83 22.78
CA ARG A 143 1.55 8.83 22.28
C ARG A 143 0.75 9.38 21.10
N PRO A 144 0.78 8.72 19.94
CA PRO A 144 0.09 9.22 18.77
C PRO A 144 -1.41 9.06 18.95
N SER A 145 -2.15 10.02 18.44
CA SER A 145 -3.58 9.87 18.15
C SER A 145 -3.81 9.97 16.65
N GLN A 146 -4.81 9.26 16.16
CA GLN A 146 -5.23 9.30 14.76
C GLN A 146 -6.71 9.61 14.68
N ARG A 147 -7.06 10.49 13.74
CA ARG A 147 -8.44 10.89 13.51
C ARG A 147 -8.90 10.39 12.15
N VAL A 148 -9.99 9.62 12.15
CA VAL A 148 -10.61 9.09 10.93
C VAL A 148 -12.03 9.63 10.83
N VAL A 149 -12.41 10.12 9.65
CA VAL A 149 -13.77 10.57 9.36
C VAL A 149 -14.46 9.49 8.55
N PHE A 150 -15.62 9.07 9.01
CA PHE A 150 -16.52 8.15 8.32
C PHE A 150 -17.76 8.90 7.84
N GLU A 151 -18.15 8.66 6.61
CA GLU A 151 -19.44 9.15 6.07
C GLU A 151 -20.58 8.16 6.36
N HIS A 152 -20.24 6.95 6.82
CA HIS A 152 -21.16 5.89 7.19
C HIS A 152 -20.82 5.39 8.60
N ASP A 153 -21.77 4.75 9.27
CA ASP A 153 -21.58 4.24 10.62
C ASP A 153 -20.48 3.14 10.64
N PRO A 154 -19.30 3.40 11.25
CA PRO A 154 -18.22 2.42 11.34
C PRO A 154 -18.63 1.20 12.16
N GLY A 155 -19.56 1.32 13.11
CA GLY A 155 -20.09 0.22 13.91
C GLY A 155 -20.88 -0.79 13.06
N LEU A 156 -21.37 -0.38 11.89
CA LEU A 156 -22.02 -1.27 10.93
C LEU A 156 -21.05 -1.77 9.86
N VAL A 157 -20.21 -0.88 9.32
CA VAL A 157 -19.31 -1.20 8.18
C VAL A 157 -18.17 -2.13 8.58
N LEU A 158 -17.44 -1.79 9.65
CA LEU A 158 -16.22 -2.53 10.00
C LEU A 158 -16.46 -3.96 10.47
N PRO A 159 -17.48 -4.25 11.33
CA PRO A 159 -17.77 -5.62 11.75
C PRO A 159 -18.25 -6.52 10.60
N LEU A 160 -18.99 -6.01 9.62
CA LEU A 160 -19.37 -6.78 8.43
C LEU A 160 -18.12 -7.20 7.67
N LEU A 161 -17.21 -6.27 7.39
CA LEU A 161 -15.98 -6.55 6.69
C LEU A 161 -15.05 -7.51 7.46
N ALA A 162 -15.01 -7.40 8.80
CA ALA A 162 -14.26 -8.32 9.64
C ALA A 162 -14.75 -9.77 9.54
N ARG A 163 -16.06 -9.98 9.29
CA ARG A 163 -16.65 -11.29 9.00
C ARG A 163 -16.54 -11.72 7.52
N GLY A 164 -15.91 -10.89 6.68
CA GLY A 164 -15.81 -11.14 5.23
C GLY A 164 -17.09 -10.79 4.44
N GLU A 165 -18.07 -10.16 5.10
CA GLU A 165 -19.30 -9.72 4.49
C GLU A 165 -19.15 -8.31 3.90
N ARG A 166 -19.79 -8.05 2.76
CA ARG A 166 -19.75 -6.70 2.16
C ARG A 166 -20.93 -5.87 2.65
N PRO A 167 -20.67 -4.64 3.14
CA PRO A 167 -21.74 -3.73 3.53
C PRO A 167 -22.61 -3.37 2.32
N ARG A 168 -23.93 -3.42 2.50
CA ARG A 168 -24.93 -3.04 1.50
C ARG A 168 -25.81 -1.94 2.08
N ALA A 169 -25.96 -0.84 1.35
CA ALA A 169 -26.92 0.23 1.66
C ALA A 169 -26.85 0.74 3.13
N VAL A 170 -25.65 0.89 3.70
CA VAL A 170 -25.48 1.52 5.01
C VAL A 170 -25.84 3.00 4.88
N PRO A 171 -26.74 3.53 5.71
CA PRO A 171 -27.13 4.93 5.65
C PRO A 171 -25.95 5.87 5.87
N ARG A 172 -25.93 7.00 5.15
CA ARG A 172 -24.95 8.06 5.38
C ARG A 172 -25.21 8.73 6.71
N ARG A 173 -24.31 8.53 7.64
CA ARG A 173 -24.31 9.19 8.94
C ARG A 173 -22.85 9.44 9.32
N ARG A 174 -22.48 10.70 9.36
CA ARG A 174 -21.09 11.08 9.59
C ARG A 174 -20.66 10.80 11.03
N HIS A 175 -19.49 10.16 11.16
CA HIS A 175 -18.85 9.87 12.44
C HIS A 175 -17.40 10.31 12.42
N VAL A 176 -16.85 10.61 13.57
CA VAL A 176 -15.44 10.83 13.80
C VAL A 176 -14.93 9.77 14.77
N ALA A 177 -13.95 9.01 14.35
CA ALA A 177 -13.27 8.05 15.21
C ALA A 177 -11.88 8.62 15.56
N ILE A 178 -11.55 8.62 16.85
CA ILE A 178 -10.24 9.02 17.37
C ILE A 178 -9.61 7.78 17.99
N GLY A 179 -8.52 7.33 17.39
CA GLY A 179 -7.75 6.20 17.85
C GLY A 179 -6.52 6.64 18.63
N PHE A 180 -6.13 5.88 19.65
CA PHE A 180 -4.92 6.08 20.42
C PHE A 180 -4.35 4.74 20.89
N LEU A 181 -3.05 4.68 21.09
CA LEU A 181 -2.39 3.48 21.59
C LEU A 181 -2.55 3.41 23.11
N GLY A 182 -3.37 2.48 23.59
CA GLY A 182 -3.54 2.14 25.00
C GLY A 182 -2.51 1.11 25.48
N ALA A 183 -2.69 0.62 26.71
CA ALA A 183 -1.82 -0.41 27.30
C ALA A 183 -1.99 -1.77 26.59
N ASP A 184 -3.23 -2.13 26.25
CA ASP A 184 -3.59 -3.44 25.70
C ASP A 184 -3.77 -3.43 24.17
N GLY A 185 -3.52 -2.28 23.51
CA GLY A 185 -3.67 -2.14 22.07
C GLY A 185 -4.17 -0.79 21.64
N VAL A 186 -4.85 -0.74 20.49
CA VAL A 186 -5.44 0.50 19.96
C VAL A 186 -6.87 0.62 20.41
N ASP A 187 -7.15 1.68 21.16
CA ASP A 187 -8.49 2.07 21.58
C ASP A 187 -9.12 3.08 20.61
N TRP A 188 -10.42 3.03 20.44
CA TRP A 188 -11.17 3.92 19.57
C TRP A 188 -12.34 4.58 20.30
N ARG A 189 -12.40 5.91 20.23
CA ARG A 189 -13.57 6.68 20.59
C ARG A 189 -14.29 7.11 19.31
N ILE A 190 -15.56 6.74 19.19
CA ILE A 190 -16.38 7.06 18.01
C ILE A 190 -17.48 8.00 18.45
N GLU A 191 -17.60 9.13 17.76
CA GLU A 191 -18.60 10.16 18.03
C GLU A 191 -19.39 10.44 16.75
N ALA A 192 -20.71 10.57 16.87
CA ALA A 192 -21.53 11.07 15.77
C ALA A 192 -21.15 12.53 15.50
N ALA A 193 -20.74 12.83 14.28
CA ALA A 193 -20.44 14.20 13.87
C ALA A 193 -21.71 14.82 13.26
N GLY A 194 -21.98 16.07 13.61
CA GLY A 194 -23.02 16.86 12.95
C GLY A 194 -22.81 16.96 11.43
N PRO A 195 -23.80 17.43 10.66
CA PRO A 195 -23.69 17.58 9.21
C PRO A 195 -22.44 18.41 8.86
N ALA A 196 -21.78 18.00 7.79
CA ALA A 196 -20.60 18.74 7.30
C ALA A 196 -20.97 20.21 7.06
N PRO A 197 -20.10 21.18 7.43
CA PRO A 197 -20.34 22.56 7.08
C PRO A 197 -20.52 22.63 5.55
N ARG A 198 -21.64 23.21 5.11
CA ARG A 198 -21.87 23.45 3.67
C ARG A 198 -20.68 24.27 3.16
N ARG A 199 -19.99 23.73 2.14
CA ARG A 199 -19.01 24.54 1.41
C ARG A 199 -19.73 25.80 0.96
N ALA A 200 -19.33 26.94 1.49
CA ALA A 200 -19.79 28.23 1.00
C ALA A 200 -19.47 28.24 -0.51
N SER A 201 -20.50 28.33 -1.30
CA SER A 201 -20.37 28.56 -2.74
C SER A 201 -19.57 29.85 -2.88
N ARG A 202 -18.37 29.75 -3.44
CA ARG A 202 -17.58 30.90 -3.85
C ARG A 202 -18.42 31.60 -4.91
N GLN A 203 -19.12 32.64 -4.48
CA GLN A 203 -19.73 33.58 -5.44
C GLN A 203 -18.55 34.27 -6.14
N GLU A 204 -18.43 33.95 -7.40
CA GLU A 204 -17.64 34.75 -8.35
C GLU A 204 -18.20 36.16 -8.39
N ARG A 205 -17.31 37.14 -8.17
CA ARG A 205 -17.45 38.50 -8.66
C ARG A 205 -16.31 38.78 -9.60
#